data_6d5aa2dd42d05675e8ade7e13e4ac9f2
#
_entry.id   6d5aa2dd42d05675e8ade7e13e4ac9f2
#
_cell.length_a   1.000
_cell.length_b   1.000
_cell.length_c   1.000
_cell.angle_alpha   90.00
_cell.angle_beta   90.00
_cell.angle_gamma   90.00
#
_symmetry.space_group_name_H-M   'P 1'
#
loop_
_entity.id
_entity.type
_entity.pdbx_description
1 polymer ?
#
loop_
_entity_poly.entity_id
_entity_poly.type
_entity_poly.pdbx_seq_one_letter_code
_entity_poly.pdbx_strand_id
1 'polypeptide(L)'
;TFDGLIDGDKVDIVTGKAAYDDKNVGNGKTVAFYEFALSGDDAANYVLAAQPANTTASISAKELTIADLKVKDKQYDGKNTAEIDGTPALVGMVDGDVLELVNGVPTFDSVTVGKNIPVSFTAFTLSGDSVTVGNYTLTQPTGITASIVEYSADGSEYEVNSNDWINKDFVITAKAGYKLGLTDTANGEWADFLTASDETGNGKLTFFVKNTGTGVISAAVTENYKIDKTAPTGEVKLNERTAFQKFINKITFGLFFKDDVHVKLTAEDDASGVKSVLYFKSDKVLTDDEIRAITDWTDNSDFDIEAKDMDKFIIYVCIEDNAGNVTFIGSDGATFDTAAPEIVGVENGKTYYVTKKVAIDDENLESATLNGESVEEIFLLVGDTEATYFIRAVDKAGNVTEYTVYMKPLSSVTDAVSGITVGNVRSSDAETISAVERQILDIAEAFDDGESTEEEWNKLTEAAAKCKDLNKRITEVADEISRLIDTMNGYDIDKVTSADKADIEKRIADTDTLLSGDNLTDAEIAALEALKGTARALLDRIAAAKGAAEDDEITSVKDITKDNVKLRDKEPLEKAEKAL
;
A
#
# COMPACT_ATOMS: atom_id res chain seq x y z
N THR A 1 9.14 -88.10 81.37
CA THR A 1 9.60 -89.39 81.99
C THR A 1 8.93 -90.55 81.31
N PHE A 2 9.68 -91.56 81.03
CA PHE A 2 9.11 -92.82 80.54
C PHE A 2 8.52 -93.63 81.69
N ASP A 3 7.39 -94.16 81.44
CA ASP A 3 6.85 -95.18 82.36
C ASP A 3 7.11 -96.58 81.71
N GLY A 4 7.67 -97.53 82.49
CA GLY A 4 8.04 -98.85 82.06
C GLY A 4 9.41 -99.01 81.42
N LEU A 5 10.30 -97.97 81.50
CA LEU A 5 11.68 -98.07 81.08
C LEU A 5 12.49 -98.88 82.07
N ILE A 6 13.28 -99.88 81.58
CA ILE A 6 14.19 -100.68 82.40
C ILE A 6 15.43 -99.87 82.81
N ASP A 7 15.79 -99.97 84.05
CA ASP A 7 16.91 -99.18 84.59
C ASP A 7 18.24 -99.54 83.87
N GLY A 8 18.90 -98.53 83.33
CA GLY A 8 20.13 -98.70 82.59
C GLY A 8 19.99 -98.56 81.07
N ASP A 9 18.75 -98.76 80.51
CA ASP A 9 18.51 -98.65 79.07
C ASP A 9 18.50 -97.14 78.59
N LYS A 10 19.02 -96.97 77.42
CA LYS A 10 19.13 -95.63 76.80
C LYS A 10 18.03 -95.44 75.77
N VAL A 11 16.98 -94.85 76.23
CA VAL A 11 15.85 -94.49 75.39
C VAL A 11 15.54 -93.03 75.57
N ASP A 12 15.50 -92.30 74.48
CA ASP A 12 15.12 -90.90 74.41
C ASP A 12 13.85 -90.77 73.59
N ILE A 13 13.22 -89.66 73.76
CA ILE A 13 12.02 -89.28 72.94
C ILE A 13 12.41 -88.36 71.81
N VAL A 14 12.09 -88.70 70.61
CA VAL A 14 12.10 -87.79 69.50
C VAL A 14 10.85 -86.92 69.62
N THR A 15 11.08 -85.63 69.78
CA THR A 15 9.98 -84.66 69.89
C THR A 15 9.14 -84.63 68.60
N GLY A 16 7.89 -84.92 68.77
CA GLY A 16 6.92 -84.83 67.67
C GLY A 16 6.46 -83.40 67.36
N LYS A 17 5.37 -83.37 66.73
CA LYS A 17 4.68 -82.11 66.38
C LYS A 17 3.43 -81.93 67.22
N ALA A 18 2.97 -80.62 67.26
CA ALA A 18 1.70 -80.24 67.81
C ALA A 18 0.91 -79.37 66.82
N ALA A 19 -0.37 -79.65 66.75
CA ALA A 19 -1.19 -78.81 65.91
C ALA A 19 -2.53 -78.52 66.58
N TYR A 20 -3.01 -77.32 66.39
CA TYR A 20 -4.38 -76.97 66.72
C TYR A 20 -5.36 -77.74 65.83
N ASP A 21 -6.57 -77.91 66.27
CA ASP A 21 -7.68 -78.55 65.53
C ASP A 21 -8.09 -77.66 64.33
N ASP A 22 -8.00 -76.37 64.38
CA ASP A 22 -8.10 -75.45 63.25
C ASP A 22 -7.30 -74.13 63.55
N LYS A 23 -7.20 -73.28 62.55
CA LYS A 23 -6.44 -72.02 62.63
C LYS A 23 -7.22 -70.85 63.23
N ASN A 24 -8.50 -71.04 63.56
CA ASN A 24 -9.36 -69.92 63.94
C ASN A 24 -9.21 -69.54 65.41
N VAL A 25 -9.53 -68.32 65.71
CA VAL A 25 -9.53 -67.76 67.06
C VAL A 25 -10.46 -68.52 67.94
N GLY A 26 -10.01 -68.83 69.14
CA GLY A 26 -10.81 -69.58 70.17
C GLY A 26 -10.02 -69.87 71.42
N ASN A 27 -10.73 -69.97 72.55
CA ASN A 27 -10.16 -70.34 73.84
C ASN A 27 -10.33 -71.89 74.04
N GLY A 28 -9.34 -72.49 74.66
CA GLY A 28 -9.40 -73.89 74.99
C GLY A 28 -9.47 -74.86 73.80
N LYS A 29 -8.91 -74.42 72.68
CA LYS A 29 -8.81 -75.23 71.45
C LYS A 29 -7.95 -76.47 71.72
N THR A 30 -8.34 -77.58 71.15
CA THR A 30 -7.57 -78.83 71.27
C THR A 30 -6.27 -78.75 70.51
N VAL A 31 -5.18 -79.09 71.18
CA VAL A 31 -3.85 -79.22 70.61
C VAL A 31 -3.51 -80.71 70.60
N ALA A 32 -3.49 -81.35 69.46
CA ALA A 32 -3.12 -82.74 69.30
C ALA A 32 -1.61 -82.81 69.11
N PHE A 33 -1.05 -83.86 69.75
CA PHE A 33 0.36 -84.23 69.62
C PHE A 33 0.49 -85.43 68.69
N TYR A 34 1.46 -85.51 67.86
CA TYR A 34 1.68 -86.54 66.89
C TYR A 34 3.15 -86.66 66.48
N GLU A 35 3.53 -87.75 65.90
CA GLU A 35 4.91 -88.00 65.41
C GLU A 35 5.95 -88.04 66.56
N PHE A 36 5.56 -88.27 67.84
CA PHE A 36 6.52 -88.56 68.89
C PHE A 36 6.98 -90.05 68.69
N ALA A 37 8.26 -90.23 68.73
CA ALA A 37 8.90 -91.53 68.54
C ALA A 37 9.99 -91.80 69.58
N LEU A 38 10.35 -93.02 69.80
CA LEU A 38 11.48 -93.40 70.65
C LEU A 38 12.77 -93.39 69.81
N SER A 39 13.89 -93.04 70.42
CA SER A 39 15.24 -93.04 69.88
C SER A 39 16.25 -93.47 70.95
N GLY A 40 17.48 -93.80 70.64
CA GLY A 40 18.50 -94.21 71.52
C GLY A 40 18.91 -95.68 71.29
N ASP A 41 19.98 -96.15 71.89
CA ASP A 41 20.60 -97.47 71.64
C ASP A 41 19.64 -98.62 71.91
N ASP A 42 18.76 -98.47 72.87
CA ASP A 42 17.82 -99.53 73.31
C ASP A 42 16.38 -99.28 72.85
N ALA A 43 16.12 -98.18 72.09
CA ALA A 43 14.76 -97.82 71.65
C ALA A 43 14.01 -98.91 70.89
N ALA A 44 14.72 -99.82 70.19
CA ALA A 44 14.12 -100.93 69.44
C ALA A 44 13.42 -101.99 70.35
N ASN A 45 13.73 -101.94 71.62
CA ASN A 45 13.13 -102.86 72.59
C ASN A 45 11.81 -102.33 73.17
N TYR A 46 11.43 -101.13 72.80
CA TYR A 46 10.26 -100.44 73.35
C TYR A 46 9.29 -99.96 72.26
N VAL A 47 8.10 -99.80 72.69
CA VAL A 47 7.05 -99.25 71.87
C VAL A 47 6.42 -98.07 72.60
N LEU A 48 6.30 -96.97 71.98
CA LEU A 48 5.56 -95.82 72.55
C LEU A 48 4.06 -96.17 72.57
N ALA A 49 3.49 -96.47 73.75
CA ALA A 49 2.15 -96.95 73.89
C ALA A 49 1.06 -95.99 73.36
N ALA A 50 1.30 -94.79 73.45
CA ALA A 50 0.39 -93.73 72.93
C ALA A 50 1.15 -92.41 72.68
N GLN A 51 0.67 -91.62 71.79
CA GLN A 51 1.09 -90.23 71.64
C GLN A 51 0.67 -89.49 72.92
N PRO A 52 1.33 -88.35 73.25
CA PRO A 52 0.95 -87.51 74.41
C PRO A 52 -0.53 -87.12 74.30
N ALA A 53 -1.19 -87.08 75.47
CA ALA A 53 -2.60 -86.66 75.52
C ALA A 53 -2.76 -85.26 75.01
N ASN A 54 -3.81 -85.01 74.27
CA ASN A 54 -4.14 -83.70 73.83
C ASN A 54 -4.19 -82.72 75.02
N THR A 55 -3.79 -81.47 74.72
CA THR A 55 -3.92 -80.34 75.66
C THR A 55 -4.81 -79.24 75.05
N THR A 56 -4.99 -78.21 75.76
CA THR A 56 -5.73 -77.05 75.24
C THR A 56 -4.87 -75.81 75.29
N ALA A 57 -5.02 -74.98 74.28
CA ALA A 57 -4.43 -73.66 74.21
C ALA A 57 -5.39 -72.69 73.53
N SER A 58 -5.06 -71.40 73.46
CA SER A 58 -5.91 -70.38 72.84
C SER A 58 -5.21 -69.77 71.66
N ILE A 59 -5.98 -69.50 70.63
CA ILE A 59 -5.56 -68.65 69.53
C ILE A 59 -6.23 -67.27 69.70
N SER A 60 -5.43 -66.26 69.84
CA SER A 60 -5.90 -64.88 69.93
C SER A 60 -6.05 -64.26 68.55
N ALA A 61 -6.98 -63.30 68.42
CA ALA A 61 -7.14 -62.52 67.19
C ALA A 61 -5.87 -61.75 66.87
N LYS A 62 -5.51 -61.76 65.62
CA LYS A 62 -4.39 -61.01 65.10
C LYS A 62 -4.81 -59.58 64.87
N GLU A 63 -4.00 -58.63 65.31
CA GLU A 63 -4.23 -57.22 65.09
C GLU A 63 -3.90 -56.82 63.66
N LEU A 64 -4.84 -56.11 63.01
CA LEU A 64 -4.64 -55.38 61.76
C LEU A 64 -4.61 -53.91 61.99
N THR A 65 -3.77 -53.25 61.22
CA THR A 65 -3.69 -51.77 61.20
C THR A 65 -4.02 -51.25 59.83
N ILE A 66 -4.36 -49.99 59.72
CA ILE A 66 -4.66 -49.28 58.47
C ILE A 66 -3.45 -48.45 58.11
N ALA A 67 -2.85 -48.74 56.96
CA ALA A 67 -1.79 -47.94 56.34
C ALA A 67 -2.35 -46.99 55.27
N ASP A 68 -1.56 -46.00 54.91
CA ASP A 68 -1.79 -45.04 53.79
C ASP A 68 -3.10 -44.23 53.92
N LEU A 69 -3.70 -44.20 55.10
CA LEU A 69 -4.88 -43.38 55.36
C LEU A 69 -4.51 -41.93 55.43
N LYS A 70 -5.02 -41.17 54.47
CA LYS A 70 -4.89 -39.71 54.39
C LYS A 70 -6.27 -39.10 54.14
N VAL A 71 -6.39 -37.82 54.48
CA VAL A 71 -7.60 -37.04 54.21
C VAL A 71 -7.18 -35.80 53.40
N LYS A 72 -7.96 -35.50 52.36
CA LYS A 72 -7.74 -34.35 51.53
C LYS A 72 -7.92 -33.05 52.30
N ASP A 73 -7.03 -32.08 52.05
CA ASP A 73 -7.29 -30.70 52.37
C ASP A 73 -8.50 -30.21 51.59
N LYS A 74 -9.29 -29.32 52.12
CA LYS A 74 -10.45 -28.74 51.46
C LYS A 74 -10.47 -27.23 51.58
N GLN A 75 -11.13 -26.60 50.60
CA GLN A 75 -11.50 -25.21 50.76
C GLN A 75 -12.69 -25.07 51.74
N TYR A 76 -12.72 -23.93 52.47
CA TYR A 76 -13.82 -23.62 53.38
C TYR A 76 -15.14 -23.53 52.61
N ASP A 77 -16.09 -24.37 52.99
CA ASP A 77 -17.44 -24.45 52.43
C ASP A 77 -18.54 -24.33 53.51
N GLY A 78 -18.15 -24.02 54.76
CA GLY A 78 -19.04 -23.95 55.90
C GLY A 78 -19.46 -25.28 56.47
N LYS A 79 -18.94 -26.40 55.97
CA LYS A 79 -19.28 -27.78 56.40
C LYS A 79 -18.05 -28.49 56.95
N ASN A 80 -18.28 -29.49 57.78
CA ASN A 80 -17.23 -30.34 58.32
C ASN A 80 -17.02 -31.69 57.55
N THR A 81 -17.62 -31.85 56.42
CA THR A 81 -17.42 -33.04 55.60
C THR A 81 -15.97 -33.16 55.15
N ALA A 82 -15.43 -34.37 55.15
CA ALA A 82 -14.08 -34.68 54.72
C ALA A 82 -14.09 -35.79 53.69
N GLU A 83 -12.98 -35.98 52.98
CA GLU A 83 -12.83 -37.01 51.95
C GLU A 83 -11.49 -37.72 52.14
N ILE A 84 -11.48 -39.07 52.08
CA ILE A 84 -10.26 -39.86 52.13
C ILE A 84 -9.45 -39.59 50.87
N ASP A 85 -8.15 -39.37 51.02
CA ASP A 85 -7.19 -39.21 49.92
C ASP A 85 -6.49 -40.54 49.65
N GLY A 86 -6.71 -41.09 48.47
CA GLY A 86 -6.16 -42.40 48.08
C GLY A 86 -6.95 -43.60 48.53
N THR A 87 -6.29 -44.74 48.66
CA THR A 87 -6.88 -46.03 49.04
C THR A 87 -6.14 -46.58 50.26
N PRO A 88 -6.73 -46.51 51.45
CA PRO A 88 -6.14 -47.10 52.67
C PRO A 88 -6.00 -48.61 52.52
N ALA A 89 -4.94 -49.17 53.06
CA ALA A 89 -4.63 -50.60 52.97
C ALA A 89 -4.59 -51.30 54.32
N LEU A 90 -5.05 -52.52 54.39
CA LEU A 90 -4.87 -53.38 55.56
C LEU A 90 -3.43 -53.90 55.67
N VAL A 91 -2.84 -53.78 56.84
CA VAL A 91 -1.50 -54.31 57.14
C VAL A 91 -1.59 -55.34 58.27
N GLY A 92 -0.87 -56.46 58.13
CA GLY A 92 -0.77 -57.47 59.12
C GLY A 92 -1.61 -58.77 58.85
N MET A 93 -2.31 -58.78 57.74
CA MET A 93 -3.10 -59.99 57.33
C MET A 93 -2.21 -61.20 57.17
N VAL A 94 -2.70 -62.35 57.46
CA VAL A 94 -2.04 -63.65 57.28
C VAL A 94 -2.11 -63.98 55.77
N ASP A 95 -1.03 -64.52 55.24
CA ASP A 95 -0.98 -64.91 53.85
C ASP A 95 -2.04 -65.99 53.51
N GLY A 96 -2.76 -65.74 52.43
CA GLY A 96 -3.87 -66.58 51.97
C GLY A 96 -5.25 -66.24 52.56
N ASP A 97 -5.35 -65.34 53.57
CA ASP A 97 -6.63 -64.80 54.01
C ASP A 97 -7.06 -63.63 53.13
N VAL A 98 -8.36 -63.48 52.90
CA VAL A 98 -8.95 -62.42 52.06
C VAL A 98 -9.94 -61.62 52.89
N LEU A 99 -9.61 -60.40 53.14
CA LEU A 99 -10.46 -59.40 53.81
C LEU A 99 -10.42 -58.09 53.05
N GLU A 100 -11.51 -57.33 53.08
CA GLU A 100 -11.61 -56.00 52.57
C GLU A 100 -11.81 -55.00 53.70
N LEU A 101 -11.20 -53.84 53.57
CA LEU A 101 -11.41 -52.69 54.47
C LEU A 101 -12.65 -51.89 54.03
N VAL A 102 -13.64 -51.80 54.90
CA VAL A 102 -14.76 -50.89 54.73
C VAL A 102 -14.39 -49.56 55.41
N ASN A 103 -14.26 -48.54 54.60
CA ASN A 103 -13.82 -47.23 55.10
C ASN A 103 -14.84 -46.58 56.02
N GLY A 104 -14.36 -45.96 57.07
CA GLY A 104 -15.13 -45.05 57.89
C GLY A 104 -15.37 -43.72 57.14
N VAL A 105 -16.42 -43.02 57.51
CA VAL A 105 -16.72 -41.68 56.95
C VAL A 105 -15.91 -40.65 57.73
N PRO A 106 -15.03 -39.91 57.04
CA PRO A 106 -14.24 -38.84 57.69
C PRO A 106 -15.07 -37.59 57.94
N THR A 107 -14.76 -36.91 59.03
CA THR A 107 -15.39 -35.66 59.39
C THR A 107 -14.37 -34.79 60.10
N PHE A 108 -14.19 -33.54 59.68
CA PHE A 108 -13.38 -32.57 60.39
C PHE A 108 -14.00 -32.27 61.74
N ASP A 109 -13.17 -32.16 62.78
CA ASP A 109 -13.63 -31.82 64.12
C ASP A 109 -13.95 -30.31 64.28
N SER A 110 -13.59 -29.49 63.28
CA SER A 110 -13.90 -28.07 63.18
C SER A 110 -14.36 -27.71 61.77
N VAL A 111 -15.16 -26.67 61.65
CA VAL A 111 -15.54 -26.07 60.36
C VAL A 111 -14.71 -24.80 60.06
N THR A 112 -13.77 -24.43 60.91
CA THR A 112 -13.00 -23.18 60.74
C THR A 112 -11.75 -23.43 59.92
N VAL A 113 -11.34 -22.40 59.16
CA VAL A 113 -10.06 -22.41 58.42
C VAL A 113 -8.91 -22.66 59.40
N GLY A 114 -8.04 -23.58 59.07
CA GLY A 114 -6.87 -23.92 59.88
C GLY A 114 -6.07 -25.05 59.27
N LYS A 115 -4.84 -25.23 59.77
CA LYS A 115 -3.96 -26.33 59.38
C LYS A 115 -4.00 -27.44 60.41
N ASN A 116 -3.81 -28.67 60.01
CA ASN A 116 -3.72 -29.85 60.87
C ASN A 116 -4.96 -29.97 61.81
N ILE A 117 -6.14 -29.71 61.28
CA ILE A 117 -7.41 -29.91 62.00
C ILE A 117 -7.62 -31.40 62.14
N PRO A 118 -7.91 -31.93 63.37
CA PRO A 118 -8.20 -33.31 63.58
C PRO A 118 -9.40 -33.78 62.73
N VAL A 119 -9.30 -35.01 62.22
CA VAL A 119 -10.38 -35.66 61.49
C VAL A 119 -10.81 -36.92 62.25
N SER A 120 -12.06 -36.94 62.61
CA SER A 120 -12.72 -38.10 63.19
C SER A 120 -13.33 -38.96 62.09
N PHE A 121 -13.43 -40.28 62.36
CA PHE A 121 -14.02 -41.24 61.42
C PHE A 121 -15.15 -42.02 62.10
N THR A 122 -16.19 -42.35 61.36
CA THR A 122 -17.00 -43.52 61.80
C THR A 122 -16.11 -44.76 61.78
N ALA A 123 -16.46 -45.78 62.61
CA ALA A 123 -15.60 -46.97 62.69
C ALA A 123 -15.33 -47.64 61.33
N PHE A 124 -14.06 -47.89 61.06
CA PHE A 124 -13.65 -48.78 59.98
C PHE A 124 -14.01 -50.19 60.36
N THR A 125 -14.47 -50.99 59.41
CA THR A 125 -14.84 -52.36 59.65
C THR A 125 -14.18 -53.28 58.62
N LEU A 126 -14.11 -54.58 58.94
CA LEU A 126 -13.64 -55.64 58.03
C LEU A 126 -14.82 -56.26 57.31
N SER A 127 -14.67 -56.56 56.08
CA SER A 127 -15.62 -57.32 55.26
C SER A 127 -14.92 -58.52 54.69
N GLY A 128 -15.64 -59.67 54.62
CA GLY A 128 -15.15 -60.95 54.12
C GLY A 128 -15.92 -62.12 54.72
N ASP A 129 -15.34 -63.33 54.64
CA ASP A 129 -15.92 -64.51 55.32
C ASP A 129 -15.95 -64.30 56.85
N SER A 130 -17.07 -64.57 57.47
CA SER A 130 -17.32 -64.27 58.90
C SER A 130 -16.33 -64.92 59.84
N VAL A 131 -15.87 -66.16 59.52
CA VAL A 131 -14.87 -66.85 60.30
C VAL A 131 -13.51 -66.18 60.18
N THR A 132 -13.13 -65.86 58.98
CA THR A 132 -11.88 -65.14 58.70
C THR A 132 -11.88 -63.76 59.34
N VAL A 133 -12.98 -62.98 59.23
CA VAL A 133 -13.13 -61.69 59.95
C VAL A 133 -12.94 -61.89 61.46
N GLY A 134 -13.53 -62.97 62.06
CA GLY A 134 -13.42 -63.25 63.49
C GLY A 134 -12.00 -63.54 63.98
N ASN A 135 -11.07 -63.88 63.07
CA ASN A 135 -9.65 -64.10 63.38
C ASN A 135 -8.82 -62.83 63.57
N TYR A 136 -9.44 -61.67 63.37
CA TYR A 136 -8.74 -60.41 63.41
C TYR A 136 -9.43 -59.34 64.27
N THR A 137 -8.64 -58.44 64.80
CA THR A 137 -9.09 -57.20 65.40
C THR A 137 -8.53 -56.03 64.59
N LEU A 138 -9.36 -55.00 64.31
CA LEU A 138 -8.94 -53.81 63.55
C LEU A 138 -8.70 -52.66 64.49
N THR A 139 -7.46 -52.19 64.53
CA THR A 139 -7.10 -50.98 65.27
C THR A 139 -7.61 -49.79 64.46
N GLN A 140 -8.44 -48.99 65.12
CA GLN A 140 -8.99 -47.75 64.52
C GLN A 140 -7.91 -46.68 64.39
N PRO A 141 -7.93 -45.93 63.30
CA PRO A 141 -6.94 -44.87 63.06
C PRO A 141 -7.11 -43.73 64.07
N THR A 142 -5.99 -43.14 64.46
CA THR A 142 -5.94 -41.98 65.35
C THR A 142 -4.92 -40.98 64.84
N GLY A 143 -5.07 -39.68 65.19
CA GLY A 143 -4.10 -38.64 64.86
C GLY A 143 -4.10 -38.20 63.40
N ILE A 144 -5.13 -38.57 62.63
CA ILE A 144 -5.28 -38.10 61.26
C ILE A 144 -5.71 -36.65 61.27
N THR A 145 -5.05 -35.82 60.48
CA THR A 145 -5.34 -34.39 60.35
C THR A 145 -5.34 -34.00 58.87
N ALA A 146 -6.10 -32.99 58.54
CA ALA A 146 -6.08 -32.32 57.23
C ALA A 146 -6.35 -30.81 57.43
N SER A 147 -6.24 -30.02 56.38
CA SER A 147 -6.41 -28.56 56.47
C SER A 147 -7.73 -28.13 55.85
N ILE A 148 -8.36 -27.13 56.44
CA ILE A 148 -9.40 -26.31 55.78
C ILE A 148 -8.74 -24.99 55.46
N VAL A 149 -8.55 -24.73 54.15
CA VAL A 149 -7.96 -23.48 53.64
C VAL A 149 -9.07 -22.47 53.35
N GLU A 150 -8.70 -21.22 53.28
CA GLU A 150 -9.65 -20.17 52.84
C GLU A 150 -10.26 -20.55 51.49
N TYR A 151 -11.53 -20.26 51.30
CA TYR A 151 -12.17 -20.42 50.00
C TYR A 151 -11.51 -19.45 49.02
N SER A 152 -10.89 -19.97 47.99
CA SER A 152 -10.31 -19.21 46.89
C SER A 152 -11.12 -19.55 45.66
N ALA A 153 -11.71 -18.53 45.04
CA ALA A 153 -12.36 -18.72 43.76
C ALA A 153 -11.30 -19.06 42.70
N ASP A 154 -11.58 -20.04 41.88
CA ASP A 154 -10.66 -20.58 40.85
C ASP A 154 -11.02 -20.17 39.40
N GLY A 155 -11.99 -19.26 39.28
CA GLY A 155 -12.51 -18.79 37.97
C GLY A 155 -13.70 -19.60 37.46
N SER A 156 -14.10 -20.69 38.17
CA SER A 156 -15.32 -21.42 37.84
C SER A 156 -16.59 -20.66 38.20
N GLU A 157 -16.50 -19.67 39.08
CA GLU A 157 -17.59 -18.91 39.68
C GLU A 157 -17.97 -17.65 38.93
N TYR A 158 -17.12 -17.18 38.05
CA TYR A 158 -17.31 -15.95 37.29
C TYR A 158 -16.75 -16.09 35.89
N GLU A 159 -16.96 -15.08 35.08
CA GLU A 159 -16.35 -14.93 33.76
C GLU A 159 -15.96 -13.48 33.53
N VAL A 160 -14.92 -13.26 32.71
CA VAL A 160 -14.48 -11.94 32.29
C VAL A 160 -14.80 -11.74 30.82
N ASN A 161 -15.08 -10.50 30.41
CA ASN A 161 -15.41 -10.22 29.01
C ASN A 161 -14.19 -10.18 28.08
N SER A 162 -12.97 -10.07 28.63
CA SER A 162 -11.73 -10.17 27.86
C SER A 162 -10.53 -10.45 28.77
N ASN A 163 -9.52 -11.10 28.22
CA ASN A 163 -8.20 -11.24 28.84
C ASN A 163 -7.13 -10.40 28.11
N ASP A 164 -7.53 -9.62 27.12
CA ASP A 164 -6.66 -8.79 26.30
C ASP A 164 -7.20 -7.37 26.22
N TRP A 165 -6.57 -6.51 25.43
CA TRP A 165 -7.00 -5.15 25.19
C TRP A 165 -8.46 -5.08 24.70
N ILE A 166 -9.22 -4.12 25.23
CA ILE A 166 -10.61 -3.85 24.82
C ILE A 166 -10.87 -2.34 24.75
N ASN A 167 -11.74 -1.94 23.85
CA ASN A 167 -12.20 -0.55 23.69
C ASN A 167 -13.50 -0.23 24.44
N LYS A 168 -13.84 -1.04 25.41
CA LYS A 168 -15.03 -0.89 26.27
C LYS A 168 -14.69 -1.23 27.71
N ASP A 169 -15.64 -1.06 28.60
CA ASP A 169 -15.46 -1.39 30.01
C ASP A 169 -15.12 -2.89 30.18
N PHE A 170 -14.15 -3.15 31.08
CA PHE A 170 -13.88 -4.50 31.56
C PHE A 170 -14.99 -4.91 32.49
N VAL A 171 -15.54 -6.09 32.30
CA VAL A 171 -16.68 -6.60 33.07
C VAL A 171 -16.37 -7.99 33.58
N ILE A 172 -16.55 -8.19 34.87
CA ILE A 172 -16.58 -9.49 35.53
C ILE A 172 -18.03 -9.83 35.82
N THR A 173 -18.51 -10.98 35.39
CA THR A 173 -19.88 -11.42 35.59
C THR A 173 -19.90 -12.68 36.46
N ALA A 174 -20.69 -12.68 37.53
CA ALA A 174 -20.90 -13.85 38.37
C ALA A 174 -21.72 -14.93 37.63
N LYS A 175 -21.31 -16.19 37.76
CA LYS A 175 -22.13 -17.31 37.33
C LYS A 175 -23.26 -17.64 38.28
N ALA A 176 -24.21 -18.45 37.86
CA ALA A 176 -25.35 -18.84 38.67
C ALA A 176 -24.93 -19.43 40.04
N GLY A 177 -25.49 -18.94 41.11
CA GLY A 177 -25.15 -19.37 42.49
C GLY A 177 -24.10 -18.50 43.16
N TYR A 178 -23.57 -17.48 42.45
CA TYR A 178 -22.53 -16.60 42.98
C TYR A 178 -22.91 -15.13 42.84
N LYS A 179 -22.25 -14.28 43.59
CA LYS A 179 -22.28 -12.81 43.53
C LYS A 179 -20.86 -12.28 43.73
N LEU A 180 -20.62 -11.08 43.24
CA LEU A 180 -19.34 -10.39 43.30
C LEU A 180 -19.46 -9.16 44.22
N GLY A 181 -18.40 -8.86 44.97
CA GLY A 181 -18.38 -7.69 45.86
C GLY A 181 -16.97 -7.10 45.95
N LEU A 182 -16.89 -5.80 46.26
CA LEU A 182 -15.60 -5.10 46.48
C LEU A 182 -15.12 -5.18 47.92
N THR A 183 -15.88 -5.82 48.82
CA THR A 183 -15.53 -6.02 50.21
C THR A 183 -15.83 -7.46 50.63
N ASP A 184 -15.10 -7.97 51.64
CA ASP A 184 -15.24 -9.31 52.20
C ASP A 184 -16.36 -9.40 53.27
N THR A 185 -17.15 -8.36 53.45
CA THR A 185 -18.17 -8.34 54.49
C THR A 185 -19.48 -9.00 54.03
N ALA A 186 -20.05 -9.83 54.90
CA ALA A 186 -21.30 -10.53 54.62
C ALA A 186 -22.48 -9.58 54.28
N ASN A 187 -22.48 -8.40 54.87
CA ASN A 187 -23.47 -7.35 54.64
C ASN A 187 -23.03 -6.31 53.59
N GLY A 188 -21.94 -6.54 52.86
CA GLY A 188 -21.48 -5.69 51.75
C GLY A 188 -22.44 -5.69 50.59
N GLU A 189 -22.18 -4.82 49.63
CA GLU A 189 -22.91 -4.80 48.35
C GLU A 189 -22.43 -5.97 47.46
N TRP A 190 -23.36 -6.80 47.01
CA TRP A 190 -23.12 -7.97 46.22
C TRP A 190 -23.89 -7.86 44.88
N ALA A 191 -23.17 -7.86 43.78
CA ALA A 191 -23.71 -7.65 42.43
C ALA A 191 -23.57 -8.91 41.54
N ASP A 192 -24.31 -8.91 40.43
CA ASP A 192 -24.15 -9.94 39.39
C ASP A 192 -22.94 -9.66 38.51
N PHE A 193 -22.48 -8.42 38.48
CA PHE A 193 -21.29 -8.02 37.73
C PHE A 193 -20.58 -6.84 38.41
N LEU A 194 -19.29 -6.72 38.08
CA LEU A 194 -18.44 -5.58 38.43
C LEU A 194 -17.81 -5.02 37.15
N THR A 195 -17.57 -3.73 37.12
CA THR A 195 -16.97 -3.04 35.97
C THR A 195 -15.75 -2.22 36.39
N ALA A 196 -14.78 -2.15 35.47
CA ALA A 196 -13.72 -1.16 35.48
C ALA A 196 -13.73 -0.38 34.17
N SER A 197 -13.59 0.94 34.22
CA SER A 197 -13.76 1.83 33.06
C SER A 197 -12.51 2.64 32.74
N ASP A 198 -11.52 2.65 33.62
CA ASP A 198 -10.31 3.45 33.48
C ASP A 198 -9.41 2.89 32.39
N GLU A 199 -8.99 3.74 31.45
CA GLU A 199 -8.03 3.39 30.41
C GLU A 199 -6.66 3.12 31.02
N THR A 200 -6.15 1.92 30.80
CA THR A 200 -4.87 1.48 31.34
C THR A 200 -4.39 0.17 30.71
N GLY A 201 -3.08 0.02 30.58
CA GLY A 201 -2.46 -1.26 30.16
C GLY A 201 -2.20 -2.23 31.32
N ASN A 202 -2.36 -1.80 32.58
CA ASN A 202 -2.02 -2.58 33.79
C ASN A 202 -3.10 -2.47 34.86
N GLY A 203 -4.36 -2.43 34.47
CA GLY A 203 -5.48 -2.36 35.40
C GLY A 203 -5.62 -3.61 36.24
N LYS A 204 -6.06 -3.44 37.48
CA LYS A 204 -6.34 -4.52 38.40
C LYS A 204 -7.68 -4.28 39.08
N LEU A 205 -8.58 -5.26 38.98
CA LEU A 205 -9.83 -5.24 39.73
C LEU A 205 -9.77 -6.34 40.76
N THR A 206 -9.72 -5.92 42.05
CA THR A 206 -9.74 -6.85 43.17
C THR A 206 -11.16 -6.93 43.73
N PHE A 207 -11.64 -8.14 43.92
CA PHE A 207 -13.01 -8.42 44.33
C PHE A 207 -13.08 -9.73 45.12
N PHE A 208 -14.25 -10.01 45.64
CA PHE A 208 -14.59 -11.22 46.39
C PHE A 208 -15.76 -11.92 45.73
N VAL A 209 -15.79 -13.24 45.85
CA VAL A 209 -16.87 -14.09 45.32
C VAL A 209 -17.68 -14.64 46.53
N LYS A 210 -18.98 -14.45 46.51
CA LYS A 210 -19.89 -15.00 47.51
C LYS A 210 -20.73 -16.11 46.90
N ASN A 211 -20.65 -17.31 47.48
CA ASN A 211 -21.59 -18.36 47.18
C ASN A 211 -22.94 -18.04 47.84
N THR A 212 -23.99 -17.91 47.02
CA THR A 212 -25.32 -17.50 47.50
C THR A 212 -26.04 -18.60 48.32
N GLY A 213 -25.71 -19.86 48.10
CA GLY A 213 -26.30 -21.01 48.81
C GLY A 213 -25.73 -21.23 50.19
N THR A 214 -24.42 -21.01 50.36
CA THR A 214 -23.73 -21.21 51.65
C THR A 214 -23.46 -19.89 52.39
N GLY A 215 -23.47 -18.79 51.67
CA GLY A 215 -23.08 -17.48 52.24
C GLY A 215 -21.56 -17.30 52.37
N VAL A 216 -20.75 -18.28 51.98
CA VAL A 216 -19.29 -18.25 52.11
C VAL A 216 -18.72 -17.27 51.12
N ILE A 217 -17.74 -16.46 51.59
CA ILE A 217 -17.04 -15.45 50.81
C ILE A 217 -15.61 -15.94 50.55
N SER A 218 -15.10 -15.75 49.36
CA SER A 218 -13.74 -16.15 48.97
C SER A 218 -12.67 -15.21 49.57
N ALA A 219 -11.43 -15.66 49.58
CA ALA A 219 -10.30 -14.76 49.60
C ALA A 219 -10.37 -13.74 48.46
N ALA A 220 -9.64 -12.64 48.57
CA ALA A 220 -9.57 -11.62 47.53
C ALA A 220 -9.06 -12.23 46.20
N VAL A 221 -9.80 -12.00 45.15
CA VAL A 221 -9.45 -12.35 43.75
C VAL A 221 -9.03 -11.07 43.03
N THR A 222 -8.04 -11.17 42.19
CA THR A 222 -7.61 -10.02 41.38
C THR A 222 -7.52 -10.45 39.91
N GLU A 223 -8.30 -9.78 39.07
CA GLU A 223 -8.20 -9.89 37.63
C GLU A 223 -7.46 -8.69 37.04
N ASN A 224 -6.60 -8.96 36.08
CA ASN A 224 -5.90 -7.90 35.34
C ASN A 224 -6.72 -7.56 34.10
N TYR A 225 -6.73 -6.27 33.72
CA TYR A 225 -7.41 -5.82 32.54
C TYR A 225 -6.61 -4.75 31.80
N LYS A 226 -6.93 -4.58 30.52
CA LYS A 226 -6.34 -3.58 29.64
C LYS A 226 -7.47 -2.90 28.86
N ILE A 227 -7.65 -1.61 29.09
CA ILE A 227 -8.66 -0.80 28.42
C ILE A 227 -7.97 0.32 27.68
N ASP A 228 -8.31 0.44 26.42
CA ASP A 228 -7.95 1.54 25.56
C ASP A 228 -9.17 1.92 24.72
N LYS A 229 -9.70 3.13 24.92
CA LYS A 229 -10.85 3.68 24.19
C LYS A 229 -10.43 4.80 23.25
N THR A 230 -9.13 5.10 23.23
CA THR A 230 -8.54 6.13 22.38
C THR A 230 -8.22 5.54 21.03
N ALA A 231 -8.75 6.15 19.98
CA ALA A 231 -8.48 5.67 18.63
C ALA A 231 -7.07 6.05 18.16
N PRO A 232 -6.41 5.21 17.37
CA PRO A 232 -5.08 5.48 16.83
C PRO A 232 -5.08 6.71 15.91
N THR A 233 -3.93 7.32 15.75
CA THR A 233 -3.70 8.44 14.83
C THR A 233 -2.80 8.01 13.69
N GLY A 234 -2.77 8.77 12.58
CA GLY A 234 -1.87 8.47 11.47
C GLY A 234 -1.77 9.58 10.46
N GLU A 235 -0.87 9.39 9.52
CA GLU A 235 -0.61 10.31 8.41
C GLU A 235 -0.46 9.58 7.08
N VAL A 236 -0.82 10.27 6.00
CA VAL A 236 -0.56 9.86 4.61
C VAL A 236 0.43 10.84 4.01
N LYS A 237 1.54 10.35 3.48
CA LYS A 237 2.52 11.14 2.74
C LYS A 237 2.53 10.72 1.28
N LEU A 238 2.53 11.71 0.39
CA LEU A 238 2.71 11.54 -1.04
C LEU A 238 4.01 12.25 -1.43
N ASN A 239 5.05 11.52 -1.82
CA ASN A 239 6.39 12.07 -2.12
C ASN A 239 6.92 13.00 -1.01
N GLU A 240 6.96 12.52 0.24
CA GLU A 240 7.39 13.29 1.43
C GLU A 240 6.50 14.51 1.78
N ARG A 241 5.50 14.83 0.99
CA ARG A 241 4.51 15.85 1.33
C ARG A 241 3.44 15.24 2.23
N THR A 242 3.19 15.84 3.38
CA THR A 242 2.04 15.44 4.22
C THR A 242 0.76 15.80 3.47
N ALA A 243 0.09 14.78 2.97
CA ALA A 243 -1.16 14.91 2.22
C ALA A 243 -2.40 14.64 3.10
N PHE A 244 -2.23 14.74 4.42
CA PHE A 244 -3.25 14.40 5.41
C PHE A 244 -4.44 15.37 5.39
N GLN A 245 -5.64 14.82 5.19
CA GLN A 245 -6.91 15.51 5.42
C GLN A 245 -7.63 14.88 6.62
N LYS A 246 -7.66 15.60 7.73
CA LYS A 246 -8.36 15.19 8.95
C LYS A 246 -9.88 15.11 8.74
N PHE A 247 -10.39 15.85 7.75
CA PHE A 247 -11.81 15.91 7.39
C PHE A 247 -11.98 15.46 5.95
N ILE A 248 -12.40 14.23 5.77
CA ILE A 248 -12.63 13.57 4.47
C ILE A 248 -13.56 14.42 3.55
N ASN A 249 -14.47 15.19 4.12
CA ASN A 249 -15.38 16.07 3.37
C ASN A 249 -14.73 17.35 2.81
N LYS A 250 -13.43 17.54 2.95
CA LYS A 250 -12.67 18.67 2.39
C LYS A 250 -11.61 18.23 1.37
N ILE A 251 -11.68 17.00 0.90
CA ILE A 251 -10.78 16.51 -0.12
C ILE A 251 -11.00 17.31 -1.41
N THR A 252 -9.91 17.85 -1.94
CA THR A 252 -9.85 18.53 -3.24
C THR A 252 -8.83 17.81 -4.11
N PHE A 253 -8.96 17.87 -5.44
CA PHE A 253 -7.92 17.36 -6.33
C PHE A 253 -6.91 18.46 -6.64
N GLY A 254 -6.25 18.96 -5.60
CA GLY A 254 -5.30 20.07 -5.67
C GLY A 254 -3.83 19.67 -5.70
N LEU A 255 -3.52 18.37 -5.61
CA LEU A 255 -2.16 17.85 -5.73
C LEU A 255 -1.92 17.34 -7.14
N PHE A 256 -0.88 17.85 -7.80
CA PHE A 256 -0.51 17.42 -9.15
C PHE A 256 0.87 16.79 -9.13
N PHE A 257 1.04 15.70 -9.91
CA PHE A 257 2.28 14.94 -10.00
C PHE A 257 2.53 14.55 -11.47
N LYS A 258 3.76 14.73 -11.93
CA LYS A 258 4.19 14.33 -13.27
C LYS A 258 4.88 12.96 -13.31
N ASP A 259 5.38 12.52 -12.16
CA ASP A 259 6.12 11.27 -11.98
C ASP A 259 5.37 10.37 -11.00
N ASP A 260 5.84 9.13 -10.86
CA ASP A 260 5.34 8.17 -9.89
C ASP A 260 5.28 8.76 -8.49
N VAL A 261 4.25 8.37 -7.74
CA VAL A 261 4.02 8.86 -6.39
C VAL A 261 4.33 7.76 -5.38
N HIS A 262 5.32 8.03 -4.54
CA HIS A 262 5.61 7.21 -3.38
C HIS A 262 4.64 7.52 -2.24
N VAL A 263 3.89 6.51 -1.80
CA VAL A 263 2.92 6.59 -0.71
C VAL A 263 3.51 6.00 0.54
N LYS A 264 3.55 6.77 1.60
CA LYS A 264 3.97 6.30 2.92
C LYS A 264 2.89 6.58 3.95
N LEU A 265 2.46 5.51 4.63
CA LEU A 265 1.47 5.56 5.70
C LEU A 265 2.18 5.40 7.04
N THR A 266 1.86 6.24 8.00
CA THR A 266 2.33 6.12 9.37
C THR A 266 1.15 6.13 10.32
N ALA A 267 1.28 5.39 11.43
CA ALA A 267 0.26 5.34 12.45
C ALA A 267 0.92 5.26 13.83
N GLU A 268 0.28 5.84 14.82
CA GLU A 268 0.73 5.85 16.21
C GLU A 268 -0.47 5.60 17.14
N ASP A 269 -0.21 4.80 18.16
CA ASP A 269 -1.10 4.58 19.28
C ASP A 269 -0.29 4.35 20.54
N ASP A 270 -0.53 5.17 21.56
CA ASP A 270 0.30 5.22 22.77
C ASP A 270 -0.11 4.19 23.84
N ALA A 271 -1.30 3.60 23.74
CA ALA A 271 -1.85 2.74 24.77
C ALA A 271 -1.82 1.26 24.39
N SER A 272 -2.67 0.82 23.48
CA SER A 272 -2.72 -0.59 23.05
C SER A 272 -1.75 -0.89 21.93
N GLY A 273 -1.29 0.13 21.21
CA GLY A 273 -0.43 0.02 20.04
C GLY A 273 -1.21 -0.31 18.75
N VAL A 274 -0.63 0.08 17.64
CA VAL A 274 -1.22 -0.15 16.31
C VAL A 274 -1.25 -1.63 15.98
N LYS A 275 -2.41 -2.13 15.55
CA LYS A 275 -2.63 -3.50 15.09
C LYS A 275 -2.50 -3.62 13.59
N SER A 276 -3.10 -2.69 12.84
CA SER A 276 -3.06 -2.71 11.37
C SER A 276 -3.18 -1.31 10.78
N VAL A 277 -2.54 -1.13 9.61
CA VAL A 277 -2.64 0.06 8.76
C VAL A 277 -2.95 -0.43 7.36
N LEU A 278 -4.18 -0.23 6.93
CA LEU A 278 -4.67 -0.71 5.65
C LEU A 278 -5.05 0.48 4.77
N TYR A 279 -4.90 0.35 3.44
CA TYR A 279 -5.31 1.40 2.53
C TYR A 279 -6.30 0.92 1.47
N PHE A 280 -7.00 1.89 0.90
CA PHE A 280 -7.84 1.74 -0.27
C PHE A 280 -7.63 2.92 -1.21
N LYS A 281 -7.33 2.66 -2.49
CA LYS A 281 -7.20 3.68 -3.53
C LYS A 281 -8.56 3.91 -4.21
N SER A 282 -9.00 5.16 -4.29
CA SER A 282 -10.23 5.56 -4.98
C SER A 282 -9.95 6.68 -5.99
N ASP A 283 -10.67 6.72 -7.08
CA ASP A 283 -10.66 7.79 -8.07
C ASP A 283 -11.67 8.92 -7.78
N LYS A 284 -12.46 8.76 -6.72
CA LYS A 284 -13.50 9.69 -6.30
C LYS A 284 -13.53 9.87 -4.79
N VAL A 285 -14.08 11.00 -4.36
CA VAL A 285 -14.35 11.23 -2.94
C VAL A 285 -15.46 10.31 -2.46
N LEU A 286 -15.19 9.55 -1.40
CA LEU A 286 -16.13 8.66 -0.74
C LEU A 286 -16.73 9.32 0.50
N THR A 287 -17.97 9.01 0.80
CA THR A 287 -18.64 9.37 2.05
C THR A 287 -18.17 8.48 3.20
N ASP A 288 -18.39 8.92 4.44
CA ASP A 288 -18.06 8.13 5.64
C ASP A 288 -18.70 6.74 5.63
N ASP A 289 -19.93 6.62 5.15
CA ASP A 289 -20.64 5.34 5.05
C ASP A 289 -20.01 4.43 3.98
N GLU A 290 -19.60 4.99 2.84
CA GLU A 290 -18.91 4.24 1.79
C GLU A 290 -17.55 3.74 2.27
N ILE A 291 -16.79 4.58 3.00
CA ILE A 291 -15.49 4.18 3.55
C ILE A 291 -15.63 3.03 4.55
N ARG A 292 -16.64 3.10 5.43
CA ARG A 292 -16.92 2.03 6.40
C ARG A 292 -17.40 0.73 5.75
N ALA A 293 -17.94 0.82 4.54
CA ALA A 293 -18.41 -0.33 3.76
C ALA A 293 -17.33 -0.99 2.92
N ILE A 294 -16.12 -0.44 2.84
CA ILE A 294 -15.00 -1.04 2.11
C ILE A 294 -14.62 -2.36 2.76
N THR A 295 -14.50 -3.42 1.95
CA THR A 295 -14.13 -4.77 2.39
C THR A 295 -12.79 -5.26 1.82
N ASP A 296 -12.30 -4.60 0.78
CA ASP A 296 -11.09 -4.96 0.02
C ASP A 296 -9.89 -4.06 0.36
N TRP A 297 -9.71 -3.80 1.64
CA TRP A 297 -8.56 -3.09 2.17
C TRP A 297 -7.25 -3.82 1.85
N THR A 298 -6.21 -3.08 1.51
CA THR A 298 -4.88 -3.61 1.21
C THR A 298 -3.91 -3.36 2.37
N ASP A 299 -3.20 -4.40 2.78
CA ASP A 299 -2.15 -4.30 3.81
C ASP A 299 -0.81 -3.97 3.14
N ASN A 300 -0.54 -2.69 3.03
CA ASN A 300 0.75 -2.16 2.59
C ASN A 300 0.86 -0.69 3.03
N SER A 301 1.90 -0.35 3.76
CA SER A 301 2.11 1.01 4.28
C SER A 301 3.18 1.81 3.55
N ASP A 302 3.84 1.21 2.55
CA ASP A 302 4.96 1.81 1.82
C ASP A 302 4.96 1.24 0.39
N PHE A 303 4.50 2.05 -0.60
CA PHE A 303 4.31 1.62 -1.98
C PHE A 303 4.32 2.78 -2.97
N ASP A 304 4.52 2.47 -4.24
CA ASP A 304 4.47 3.42 -5.32
C ASP A 304 3.17 3.30 -6.13
N ILE A 305 2.70 4.44 -6.63
CA ILE A 305 1.63 4.54 -7.62
C ILE A 305 2.26 5.02 -8.92
N GLU A 306 2.19 4.19 -9.96
CA GLU A 306 2.68 4.51 -11.29
C GLU A 306 1.91 5.69 -11.89
N ALA A 307 2.65 6.64 -12.46
CA ALA A 307 2.09 7.80 -13.11
C ALA A 307 1.35 7.40 -14.40
N LYS A 308 0.12 7.83 -14.50
CA LYS A 308 -0.68 7.68 -15.70
C LYS A 308 -1.46 8.97 -15.91
N ASP A 309 -1.23 9.58 -17.05
CA ASP A 309 -1.78 10.88 -17.38
C ASP A 309 -3.30 10.99 -17.14
N MET A 310 -3.72 12.09 -16.50
CA MET A 310 -5.10 12.40 -16.11
C MET A 310 -5.74 11.44 -15.09
N ASP A 311 -5.02 10.40 -14.60
CA ASP A 311 -5.52 9.56 -13.51
C ASP A 311 -5.61 10.36 -12.20
N LYS A 312 -6.72 10.16 -11.49
CA LYS A 312 -7.00 10.78 -10.20
C LYS A 312 -7.04 9.73 -9.12
N PHE A 313 -6.53 10.08 -7.94
CA PHE A 313 -6.62 9.16 -6.81
C PHE A 313 -6.68 9.86 -5.46
N ILE A 314 -7.26 9.15 -4.52
CA ILE A 314 -7.27 9.44 -3.08
C ILE A 314 -6.85 8.16 -2.39
N ILE A 315 -6.01 8.25 -1.39
CA ILE A 315 -5.67 7.13 -0.51
C ILE A 315 -6.46 7.26 0.77
N TYR A 316 -7.43 6.38 0.97
CA TYR A 316 -8.10 6.19 2.24
C TYR A 316 -7.32 5.19 3.08
N VAL A 317 -7.25 5.43 4.37
CA VAL A 317 -6.51 4.56 5.31
C VAL A 317 -7.42 4.20 6.47
N CYS A 318 -7.45 2.92 6.79
CA CYS A 318 -8.07 2.36 7.98
C CYS A 318 -6.96 1.95 8.95
N ILE A 319 -6.95 2.54 10.13
CA ILE A 319 -6.01 2.22 11.20
C ILE A 319 -6.78 1.60 12.34
N GLU A 320 -6.39 0.40 12.74
CA GLU A 320 -6.96 -0.32 13.89
C GLU A 320 -5.88 -0.53 14.95
N ASP A 321 -6.20 -0.29 16.20
CA ASP A 321 -5.35 -0.62 17.34
C ASP A 321 -5.63 -2.03 17.89
N ASN A 322 -4.86 -2.46 18.88
CA ASN A 322 -5.03 -3.78 19.49
C ASN A 322 -6.26 -3.88 20.40
N ALA A 323 -6.87 -2.77 20.80
CA ALA A 323 -8.13 -2.75 21.54
C ALA A 323 -9.36 -2.80 20.62
N GLY A 324 -9.18 -2.57 19.31
CA GLY A 324 -10.24 -2.56 18.31
C GLY A 324 -10.86 -1.18 18.09
N ASN A 325 -10.20 -0.08 18.49
CA ASN A 325 -10.60 1.24 18.03
C ASN A 325 -10.11 1.45 16.60
N VAL A 326 -10.89 2.16 15.79
CA VAL A 326 -10.64 2.36 14.37
C VAL A 326 -10.66 3.85 14.04
N THR A 327 -9.64 4.28 13.30
CA THR A 327 -9.57 5.60 12.69
C THR A 327 -9.53 5.47 11.17
N PHE A 328 -10.33 6.30 10.51
CA PHE A 328 -10.26 6.49 9.06
C PHE A 328 -9.71 7.86 8.74
N ILE A 329 -8.71 7.89 7.86
CA ILE A 329 -8.13 9.12 7.32
C ILE A 329 -8.08 9.03 5.81
N GLY A 330 -7.87 10.15 5.13
CA GLY A 330 -7.68 10.19 3.69
C GLY A 330 -6.55 11.14 3.31
N SER A 331 -5.92 10.92 2.16
CA SER A 331 -5.10 11.92 1.52
C SER A 331 -5.97 13.03 0.93
N ASP A 332 -5.39 14.16 0.56
CA ASP A 332 -6.02 15.03 -0.44
C ASP A 332 -6.05 14.30 -1.79
N GLY A 333 -6.92 14.75 -2.69
CA GLY A 333 -7.01 14.20 -4.03
C GLY A 333 -5.78 14.59 -4.85
N ALA A 334 -5.20 13.62 -5.51
CA ALA A 334 -4.08 13.76 -6.41
C ALA A 334 -4.50 13.51 -7.86
N THR A 335 -3.88 14.22 -8.78
CA THR A 335 -4.04 14.05 -10.23
C THR A 335 -2.66 13.87 -10.84
N PHE A 336 -2.49 12.87 -11.66
CA PHE A 336 -1.32 12.76 -12.52
C PHE A 336 -1.51 13.67 -13.73
N ASP A 337 -0.49 14.46 -14.03
CA ASP A 337 -0.39 15.30 -15.21
C ASP A 337 1.03 15.15 -15.76
N THR A 338 1.17 14.28 -16.73
CA THR A 338 2.47 13.91 -17.32
C THR A 338 2.73 14.66 -18.62
N ALA A 339 1.73 15.34 -19.15
CA ALA A 339 1.84 16.17 -20.35
C ALA A 339 2.42 17.54 -20.02
N ALA A 340 3.30 18.05 -20.86
CA ALA A 340 3.77 19.42 -20.72
C ALA A 340 2.85 20.37 -21.50
N PRO A 341 2.69 21.62 -21.04
CA PRO A 341 1.93 22.63 -21.78
C PRO A 341 2.35 22.73 -23.24
N GLU A 342 1.40 22.82 -24.14
CA GLU A 342 1.65 23.03 -25.57
C GLU A 342 1.67 24.53 -25.90
N ILE A 343 2.71 24.99 -26.61
CA ILE A 343 2.80 26.34 -27.12
C ILE A 343 2.37 26.32 -28.58
N VAL A 344 1.21 26.91 -28.84
CA VAL A 344 0.55 26.91 -30.17
C VAL A 344 0.72 28.25 -30.85
N GLY A 345 0.79 28.24 -32.18
CA GLY A 345 0.89 29.44 -33.04
C GLY A 345 2.30 29.82 -33.45
N VAL A 346 3.32 29.26 -32.79
CA VAL A 346 4.73 29.46 -33.13
C VAL A 346 5.53 28.17 -32.97
N GLU A 347 6.68 28.11 -33.62
CA GLU A 347 7.62 26.98 -33.53
C GLU A 347 8.92 27.43 -32.83
N ASN A 348 9.47 26.52 -32.00
CA ASN A 348 10.72 26.78 -31.30
C ASN A 348 11.90 27.01 -32.27
N GLY A 349 12.64 28.10 -32.08
CA GLY A 349 13.81 28.46 -32.87
C GLY A 349 13.48 29.15 -34.21
N LYS A 350 12.21 29.32 -34.57
CA LYS A 350 11.80 29.91 -35.83
C LYS A 350 11.81 31.44 -35.80
N THR A 351 12.08 32.04 -36.97
CA THR A 351 12.03 33.48 -37.20
C THR A 351 10.71 33.82 -37.87
N TYR A 352 10.04 34.85 -37.36
CA TYR A 352 8.84 35.45 -37.93
C TYR A 352 9.06 36.94 -38.25
N TYR A 353 8.28 37.46 -39.19
CA TYR A 353 8.40 38.82 -39.68
C TYR A 353 7.12 39.65 -39.47
N VAL A 354 6.03 38.94 -39.14
CA VAL A 354 4.71 39.53 -38.88
C VAL A 354 4.22 39.11 -37.51
N THR A 355 3.28 39.83 -36.93
CA THR A 355 2.70 39.57 -35.63
C THR A 355 2.13 38.14 -35.58
N LYS A 356 2.45 37.43 -34.49
CA LYS A 356 1.99 36.07 -34.27
C LYS A 356 1.21 35.99 -32.96
N LYS A 357 0.07 35.34 -33.03
CA LYS A 357 -0.69 34.94 -31.85
C LYS A 357 -0.10 33.69 -31.28
N VAL A 358 0.12 33.69 -29.98
CA VAL A 358 0.57 32.53 -29.21
C VAL A 358 -0.53 32.14 -28.25
N ALA A 359 -0.85 30.87 -28.20
CA ALA A 359 -1.73 30.29 -27.17
C ALA A 359 -0.97 29.22 -26.40
N ILE A 360 -1.23 29.15 -25.11
CA ILE A 360 -0.77 28.05 -24.24
C ILE A 360 -1.96 27.13 -24.00
N ASP A 361 -1.85 25.91 -24.45
CA ASP A 361 -2.92 24.90 -24.29
C ASP A 361 -2.52 23.90 -23.22
N ASP A 362 -3.20 23.99 -22.06
CA ASP A 362 -2.99 23.11 -20.93
C ASP A 362 -4.15 23.26 -19.93
N GLU A 363 -4.78 22.14 -19.54
CA GLU A 363 -5.92 22.14 -18.60
C GLU A 363 -5.51 22.55 -17.17
N ASN A 364 -4.23 22.33 -16.83
CA ASN A 364 -3.71 22.52 -15.47
C ASN A 364 -2.62 23.58 -15.43
N LEU A 365 -2.62 24.51 -16.37
CA LEU A 365 -1.61 25.58 -16.44
C LEU A 365 -1.47 26.30 -15.08
N GLU A 366 -0.25 26.44 -14.61
CA GLU A 366 0.10 27.21 -13.43
C GLU A 366 0.55 28.63 -13.81
N SER A 367 1.41 28.73 -14.83
CA SER A 367 1.94 30.03 -15.25
C SER A 367 2.47 30.01 -16.68
N ALA A 368 2.33 31.16 -17.36
CA ALA A 368 2.99 31.44 -18.60
C ALA A 368 3.79 32.74 -18.48
N THR A 369 4.99 32.78 -19.07
CA THR A 369 5.84 33.98 -19.08
C THR A 369 6.41 34.23 -20.45
N LEU A 370 6.55 35.52 -20.76
CA LEU A 370 7.24 36.04 -21.92
C LEU A 370 8.42 36.91 -21.45
N ASN A 371 9.64 36.52 -21.77
CA ASN A 371 10.88 37.15 -21.28
C ASN A 371 10.93 37.29 -19.75
N GLY A 372 10.30 36.35 -19.01
CA GLY A 372 10.24 36.37 -17.56
C GLY A 372 9.08 37.17 -16.95
N GLU A 373 8.34 37.91 -17.74
CA GLU A 373 7.13 38.62 -17.32
C GLU A 373 5.89 37.75 -17.53
N SER A 374 4.96 37.75 -16.57
CA SER A 374 3.72 36.95 -16.66
C SER A 374 2.84 37.43 -17.82
N VAL A 375 2.30 36.48 -18.55
CA VAL A 375 1.35 36.73 -19.66
C VAL A 375 0.08 35.87 -19.45
N GLU A 376 -0.99 36.29 -20.15
CA GLU A 376 -2.20 35.49 -20.25
C GLU A 376 -1.95 34.25 -21.12
N GLU A 377 -2.89 33.30 -21.10
CA GLU A 377 -2.82 32.06 -21.93
C GLU A 377 -2.76 32.36 -23.43
N ILE A 378 -3.24 33.54 -23.85
CA ILE A 378 -3.20 34.03 -25.22
C ILE A 378 -2.55 35.42 -25.26
N PHE A 379 -1.51 35.55 -26.07
CA PHE A 379 -0.80 36.81 -26.21
C PHE A 379 -0.24 36.96 -27.63
N LEU A 380 0.26 38.16 -27.96
CA LEU A 380 0.81 38.47 -29.26
C LEU A 380 2.32 38.71 -29.19
N LEU A 381 3.05 38.16 -30.15
CA LEU A 381 4.42 38.55 -30.47
C LEU A 381 4.35 39.61 -31.58
N VAL A 382 4.80 40.81 -31.29
CA VAL A 382 4.71 41.93 -32.24
C VAL A 382 5.66 41.72 -33.41
N GLY A 383 5.13 41.75 -34.63
CA GLY A 383 5.86 41.62 -35.88
C GLY A 383 6.59 42.90 -36.31
N ASP A 384 7.25 42.84 -37.46
CA ASP A 384 8.02 43.94 -38.08
C ASP A 384 9.00 44.62 -37.11
N THR A 385 9.61 43.82 -36.22
CA THR A 385 10.54 44.30 -35.18
C THR A 385 11.73 43.35 -35.01
N GLU A 386 12.86 43.87 -34.51
CA GLU A 386 13.99 43.01 -34.11
C GLU A 386 13.85 42.66 -32.63
N ALA A 387 13.44 41.42 -32.36
CA ALA A 387 13.25 40.94 -31.00
C ALA A 387 13.53 39.44 -30.87
N THR A 388 13.91 39.01 -29.64
CA THR A 388 13.96 37.60 -29.26
C THR A 388 13.02 37.43 -28.10
N TYR A 389 12.11 36.50 -28.21
CA TYR A 389 11.13 36.16 -27.20
C TYR A 389 11.42 34.80 -26.60
N PHE A 390 11.50 34.73 -25.26
CA PHE A 390 11.57 33.51 -24.49
C PHE A 390 10.19 33.23 -23.87
N ILE A 391 9.53 32.19 -24.35
CA ILE A 391 8.21 31.79 -23.87
C ILE A 391 8.44 30.60 -22.96
N ARG A 392 7.89 30.63 -21.75
CA ARG A 392 7.95 29.54 -20.81
C ARG A 392 6.58 29.30 -20.21
N ALA A 393 6.07 28.09 -20.33
CA ALA A 393 4.82 27.62 -19.75
C ALA A 393 5.11 26.52 -18.73
N VAL A 394 4.40 26.56 -17.60
CA VAL A 394 4.54 25.59 -16.51
C VAL A 394 3.14 25.21 -16.05
N ASP A 395 2.86 23.92 -15.93
CA ASP A 395 1.65 23.40 -15.32
C ASP A 395 1.77 23.21 -13.80
N LYS A 396 0.68 22.80 -13.16
CA LYS A 396 0.61 22.54 -11.71
C LYS A 396 1.41 21.30 -11.27
N ALA A 397 1.70 20.37 -12.19
CA ALA A 397 2.55 19.22 -11.92
C ALA A 397 4.04 19.55 -12.04
N GLY A 398 4.37 20.71 -12.60
CA GLY A 398 5.73 21.19 -12.82
C GLY A 398 6.34 20.67 -14.13
N ASN A 399 5.52 20.27 -15.12
CA ASN A 399 6.01 20.09 -16.48
C ASN A 399 6.25 21.47 -17.10
N VAL A 400 7.22 21.56 -17.98
CA VAL A 400 7.69 22.84 -18.52
C VAL A 400 7.89 22.72 -20.02
N THR A 401 7.36 23.70 -20.76
CA THR A 401 7.69 23.91 -22.17
C THR A 401 8.32 25.28 -22.34
N GLU A 402 9.43 25.31 -23.07
CA GLU A 402 10.20 26.53 -23.31
C GLU A 402 10.47 26.69 -24.81
N TYR A 403 10.09 27.83 -25.37
CA TYR A 403 10.37 28.19 -26.75
C TYR A 403 11.18 29.48 -26.82
N THR A 404 12.08 29.51 -27.79
CA THR A 404 12.74 30.74 -28.21
C THR A 404 12.24 31.08 -29.60
N VAL A 405 11.69 32.30 -29.77
CA VAL A 405 11.13 32.78 -31.03
C VAL A 405 11.82 34.07 -31.43
N TYR A 406 12.19 34.19 -32.69
CA TYR A 406 12.85 35.35 -33.21
C TYR A 406 11.88 36.16 -34.07
N MET A 407 11.84 37.47 -33.84
CA MET A 407 11.13 38.42 -34.70
C MET A 407 12.15 39.27 -35.45
N LYS A 408 11.91 39.50 -36.73
CA LYS A 408 12.71 40.40 -37.56
C LYS A 408 11.83 41.35 -38.34
N PRO A 409 12.31 42.58 -38.64
CA PRO A 409 11.56 43.50 -39.46
C PRO A 409 11.48 43.00 -40.90
N LEU A 410 10.37 43.28 -41.59
CA LEU A 410 10.16 42.96 -42.99
C LEU A 410 11.24 43.56 -43.89
N SER A 411 11.79 44.73 -43.52
CA SER A 411 12.91 45.33 -44.21
C SER A 411 14.11 44.42 -44.33
N SER A 412 14.36 43.54 -43.33
CA SER A 412 15.47 42.58 -43.38
C SER A 412 15.37 41.59 -44.54
N VAL A 413 14.16 41.36 -45.09
CA VAL A 413 13.91 40.57 -46.27
C VAL A 413 13.99 41.45 -47.53
N THR A 414 13.39 42.61 -47.50
CA THR A 414 13.21 43.47 -48.69
C THR A 414 14.39 44.40 -48.97
N ASP A 415 15.33 44.60 -48.02
CA ASP A 415 16.49 45.45 -48.17
C ASP A 415 17.40 45.05 -49.33
N ALA A 416 17.50 43.75 -49.62
CA ALA A 416 18.28 43.25 -50.73
C ALA A 416 17.81 43.75 -52.11
N VAL A 417 16.53 44.15 -52.21
CA VAL A 417 15.93 44.75 -53.42
C VAL A 417 15.56 46.20 -53.25
N SER A 418 15.86 46.83 -52.12
CA SER A 418 15.45 48.20 -51.79
C SER A 418 15.99 49.22 -52.80
N GLY A 419 17.24 49.10 -53.19
CA GLY A 419 17.92 49.95 -54.18
C GLY A 419 17.63 49.60 -55.63
N ILE A 420 16.94 48.50 -55.91
CA ILE A 420 16.60 48.05 -57.28
C ILE A 420 15.26 48.69 -57.65
N THR A 421 15.25 49.34 -58.80
CA THR A 421 14.07 49.97 -59.40
C THR A 421 13.85 49.45 -60.80
N VAL A 422 12.67 49.67 -61.39
CA VAL A 422 12.38 49.31 -62.78
C VAL A 422 13.35 49.94 -63.75
N GLY A 423 13.94 51.10 -63.38
CA GLY A 423 14.88 51.83 -64.22
C GLY A 423 16.33 51.33 -64.19
N ASN A 424 16.72 50.57 -63.11
CA ASN A 424 18.10 50.11 -62.93
C ASN A 424 18.22 48.57 -62.78
N VAL A 425 17.12 47.80 -62.81
CA VAL A 425 17.12 46.34 -62.66
C VAL A 425 17.86 45.68 -63.80
N ARG A 426 18.67 44.66 -63.47
CA ARG A 426 19.48 43.87 -64.41
C ARG A 426 19.12 42.38 -64.34
N SER A 427 19.37 41.63 -65.37
CA SER A 427 19.19 40.18 -65.36
C SER A 427 20.01 39.49 -64.27
N SER A 428 21.14 40.06 -63.84
CA SER A 428 21.93 39.58 -62.70
C SER A 428 21.22 39.69 -61.37
N ASP A 429 20.20 40.52 -61.28
CA ASP A 429 19.43 40.72 -60.03
C ASP A 429 18.33 39.66 -59.86
N ALA A 430 18.06 38.85 -60.92
CA ALA A 430 16.96 37.89 -60.92
C ALA A 430 17.00 36.87 -59.79
N GLU A 431 18.17 36.35 -59.41
CA GLU A 431 18.34 35.41 -58.34
C GLU A 431 18.01 36.06 -56.97
N THR A 432 18.50 37.27 -56.74
CA THR A 432 18.21 38.03 -55.53
C THR A 432 16.72 38.35 -55.43
N ILE A 433 16.09 38.82 -56.51
CA ILE A 433 14.67 39.14 -56.57
C ILE A 433 13.84 37.88 -56.29
N SER A 434 14.16 36.74 -56.94
CA SER A 434 13.46 35.48 -56.72
C SER A 434 13.62 34.93 -55.29
N ALA A 435 14.79 35.15 -54.68
CA ALA A 435 15.01 34.75 -53.28
C ALA A 435 14.14 35.59 -52.32
N VAL A 436 14.05 36.91 -52.54
CA VAL A 436 13.17 37.80 -51.79
C VAL A 436 11.70 37.43 -51.97
N GLU A 437 11.27 37.21 -53.23
CA GLU A 437 9.90 36.80 -53.54
C GLU A 437 9.49 35.50 -52.80
N ARG A 438 10.38 34.50 -52.79
CA ARG A 438 10.13 33.24 -52.06
C ARG A 438 9.94 33.48 -50.55
N GLN A 439 10.82 34.29 -49.97
CA GLN A 439 10.68 34.66 -48.55
C GLN A 439 9.39 35.44 -48.28
N ILE A 440 8.98 36.34 -49.18
CA ILE A 440 7.70 37.05 -49.05
C ILE A 440 6.51 36.08 -49.07
N LEU A 441 6.55 35.05 -49.92
CA LEU A 441 5.48 34.03 -49.98
C LEU A 441 5.45 33.15 -48.74
N ASP A 442 6.61 32.73 -48.24
CA ASP A 442 6.73 32.00 -46.97
C ASP A 442 6.16 32.83 -45.81
N ILE A 443 6.43 34.12 -45.78
CA ILE A 443 5.88 35.04 -44.78
C ILE A 443 4.36 35.17 -44.96
N ALA A 444 3.87 35.29 -46.18
CA ALA A 444 2.45 35.41 -46.47
C ALA A 444 1.67 34.13 -46.07
N GLU A 445 2.27 32.96 -46.27
CA GLU A 445 1.67 31.70 -45.79
C GLU A 445 1.61 31.63 -44.26
N ALA A 446 2.59 32.19 -43.58
CA ALA A 446 2.62 32.28 -42.11
C ALA A 446 1.75 33.42 -41.55
N PHE A 447 1.05 34.18 -42.39
CA PHE A 447 0.18 35.27 -42.01
C PHE A 447 -1.02 34.73 -41.19
N ASP A 448 -1.30 35.33 -40.03
CA ASP A 448 -2.32 34.88 -39.12
C ASP A 448 -3.62 35.68 -39.30
N ASP A 449 -4.75 34.95 -39.46
CA ASP A 449 -6.06 35.58 -39.69
C ASP A 449 -6.54 36.32 -38.42
N GLY A 450 -6.52 37.63 -38.49
CA GLY A 450 -7.07 38.49 -37.46
C GLY A 450 -6.07 39.00 -36.43
N GLU A 451 -4.80 38.57 -36.46
CA GLU A 451 -3.77 39.00 -35.49
C GLU A 451 -2.65 39.82 -36.10
N SER A 452 -2.24 39.54 -37.35
CA SER A 452 -1.30 40.37 -38.09
C SER A 452 -1.96 41.67 -38.51
N THR A 453 -1.19 42.74 -38.50
CA THR A 453 -1.76 44.07 -38.76
C THR A 453 -2.00 44.32 -40.26
N GLU A 454 -2.97 45.16 -40.61
CA GLU A 454 -3.20 45.60 -41.98
C GLU A 454 -1.97 46.29 -42.55
N GLU A 455 -1.20 46.97 -41.72
CA GLU A 455 0.06 47.61 -42.12
C GLU A 455 1.10 46.58 -42.54
N GLU A 456 1.26 45.49 -41.78
CA GLU A 456 2.17 44.37 -42.11
C GLU A 456 1.76 43.71 -43.44
N TRP A 457 0.46 43.51 -43.64
CA TRP A 457 -0.05 42.94 -44.90
C TRP A 457 0.22 43.86 -46.10
N ASN A 458 -0.01 45.17 -45.94
CA ASN A 458 0.24 46.16 -46.99
C ASN A 458 1.72 46.20 -47.35
N LYS A 459 2.63 46.19 -46.37
CA LYS A 459 4.09 46.14 -46.60
C LYS A 459 4.48 44.86 -47.40
N LEU A 460 3.89 43.71 -47.01
CA LEU A 460 4.14 42.43 -47.66
C LEU A 460 3.67 42.43 -49.14
N THR A 461 2.45 42.92 -49.38
CA THR A 461 1.87 43.00 -50.73
C THR A 461 2.57 44.01 -51.63
N GLU A 462 3.00 45.15 -51.05
CA GLU A 462 3.82 46.12 -51.77
C GLU A 462 5.16 45.54 -52.18
N ALA A 463 5.82 44.79 -51.27
CA ALA A 463 7.09 44.15 -51.58
C ALA A 463 6.92 43.08 -52.70
N ALA A 464 5.85 42.26 -52.61
CA ALA A 464 5.52 41.27 -53.63
C ALA A 464 5.27 41.93 -54.99
N ALA A 465 4.51 43.02 -55.01
CA ALA A 465 4.23 43.76 -56.24
C ALA A 465 5.52 44.36 -56.83
N LYS A 466 6.40 44.90 -56.00
CA LYS A 466 7.71 45.41 -56.43
C LYS A 466 8.55 44.30 -57.08
N CYS A 467 8.69 43.15 -56.48
CA CYS A 467 9.44 42.04 -57.02
C CYS A 467 8.85 41.60 -58.38
N LYS A 468 7.53 41.52 -58.49
CA LYS A 468 6.85 41.25 -59.74
C LYS A 468 7.18 42.24 -60.84
N ASP A 469 7.09 43.51 -60.54
CA ASP A 469 7.39 44.55 -61.51
C ASP A 469 8.85 44.48 -61.96
N LEU A 470 9.78 44.19 -61.05
CA LEU A 470 11.19 44.00 -61.36
C LEU A 470 11.41 42.76 -62.26
N ASN A 471 10.81 41.60 -61.94
CA ASN A 471 10.89 40.40 -62.74
C ASN A 471 10.28 40.60 -64.16
N LYS A 472 9.16 41.31 -64.22
CA LYS A 472 8.53 41.67 -65.47
C LYS A 472 9.51 42.50 -66.31
N ARG A 473 10.18 43.47 -65.71
CA ARG A 473 11.15 44.33 -66.42
C ARG A 473 12.35 43.52 -66.91
N ILE A 474 12.89 42.61 -66.11
CA ILE A 474 13.96 41.67 -66.55
C ILE A 474 13.52 40.88 -67.75
N THR A 475 12.29 40.30 -67.70
CA THR A 475 11.73 39.53 -68.79
C THR A 475 11.53 40.37 -70.06
N GLU A 476 10.97 41.59 -69.91
CA GLU A 476 10.79 42.50 -71.04
C GLU A 476 12.11 42.86 -71.70
N VAL A 477 13.18 43.10 -70.91
CA VAL A 477 14.51 43.37 -71.45
C VAL A 477 15.06 42.12 -72.14
N ALA A 478 14.97 40.94 -71.52
CA ALA A 478 15.42 39.68 -72.09
C ALA A 478 14.63 39.32 -73.39
N ASP A 479 13.31 39.52 -73.37
CA ASP A 479 12.45 39.29 -74.51
C ASP A 479 12.79 40.27 -75.67
N GLU A 480 13.06 41.55 -75.32
CA GLU A 480 13.47 42.52 -76.35
C GLU A 480 14.81 42.15 -76.94
N ILE A 481 15.80 41.76 -76.12
CA ILE A 481 17.10 41.27 -76.56
C ILE A 481 16.92 40.00 -77.44
N SER A 482 16.11 39.03 -76.94
CA SER A 482 15.79 37.81 -77.70
C SER A 482 15.16 38.12 -79.05
N ARG A 483 14.17 39.01 -79.08
CA ARG A 483 13.48 39.41 -80.31
C ARG A 483 14.45 40.05 -81.30
N LEU A 484 15.33 40.91 -80.79
CA LEU A 484 16.38 41.50 -81.62
C LEU A 484 17.29 40.42 -82.21
N ILE A 485 17.71 39.43 -81.43
CA ILE A 485 18.55 38.31 -81.80
C ILE A 485 17.83 37.44 -82.81
N ASP A 486 16.59 36.99 -82.54
CA ASP A 486 15.81 36.13 -83.43
C ASP A 486 15.51 36.78 -84.75
N THR A 487 15.17 38.05 -84.70
CA THR A 487 14.91 38.81 -85.93
C THR A 487 16.17 38.92 -86.76
N MET A 488 17.32 39.10 -86.20
CA MET A 488 18.59 39.19 -86.91
C MET A 488 19.06 37.81 -87.45
N ASN A 489 18.77 36.73 -86.70
CA ASN A 489 19.01 35.35 -87.19
C ASN A 489 18.18 34.95 -88.38
N GLY A 490 17.03 35.57 -88.55
CA GLY A 490 16.18 35.37 -89.72
C GLY A 490 16.78 35.92 -91.03
N TYR A 491 17.84 36.73 -90.89
CA TYR A 491 18.51 37.22 -92.12
C TYR A 491 19.62 36.28 -92.57
N ASP A 492 19.47 35.76 -93.76
CA ASP A 492 20.54 35.09 -94.48
C ASP A 492 21.46 36.16 -95.12
N ILE A 493 22.71 36.20 -94.58
CA ILE A 493 23.68 37.25 -95.02
C ILE A 493 23.87 37.27 -96.49
N ASP A 494 23.73 36.16 -97.21
CA ASP A 494 23.87 36.04 -98.65
C ASP A 494 22.59 36.42 -99.42
N LYS A 495 21.46 36.62 -98.70
CA LYS A 495 20.15 36.95 -99.27
C LYS A 495 19.57 38.27 -98.85
N VAL A 496 20.29 38.98 -97.93
CA VAL A 496 19.81 40.26 -97.44
C VAL A 496 19.69 41.30 -98.53
N THR A 497 18.52 41.91 -98.62
CA THR A 497 18.21 42.97 -99.61
C THR A 497 18.32 44.35 -99.03
N SER A 498 18.30 45.39 -99.85
CA SER A 498 18.30 46.74 -99.34
C SER A 498 17.05 47.11 -98.55
N ALA A 499 15.97 46.44 -98.79
CA ALA A 499 14.76 46.54 -98.01
C ALA A 499 15.01 46.05 -96.59
N ASP A 500 15.82 45.05 -96.41
CA ASP A 500 16.16 44.44 -95.15
C ASP A 500 17.15 45.30 -94.38
N LYS A 501 17.99 46.06 -95.08
CA LYS A 501 19.00 46.94 -94.50
C LYS A 501 18.39 47.98 -93.51
N ALA A 502 17.30 48.63 -93.94
CA ALA A 502 16.65 49.62 -93.13
C ALA A 502 16.07 49.03 -91.80
N ASP A 503 15.60 47.78 -91.92
CA ASP A 503 15.12 47.07 -90.82
C ASP A 503 16.27 46.58 -89.92
N ILE A 504 17.39 46.16 -90.44
CA ILE A 504 18.61 45.82 -89.69
C ILE A 504 19.19 47.05 -89.04
N GLU A 505 19.27 48.17 -89.75
CA GLU A 505 19.72 49.46 -89.18
C GLU A 505 18.81 49.93 -88.01
N LYS A 506 17.52 49.75 -88.19
CA LYS A 506 16.58 50.02 -87.11
C LYS A 506 16.88 49.14 -85.91
N ARG A 507 17.16 47.81 -86.15
CA ARG A 507 17.52 46.90 -85.07
C ARG A 507 18.81 47.25 -84.35
N ILE A 508 19.78 47.78 -85.11
CA ILE A 508 21.00 48.37 -84.52
C ILE A 508 20.64 49.54 -83.60
N ALA A 509 19.80 50.45 -84.14
CA ALA A 509 19.35 51.60 -83.34
C ALA A 509 18.54 51.17 -82.08
N ASP A 510 17.69 50.23 -82.24
CA ASP A 510 16.98 49.62 -81.12
C ASP A 510 17.98 48.98 -80.12
N THR A 511 19.04 48.32 -80.60
CA THR A 511 20.16 47.78 -79.80
C THR A 511 20.94 48.88 -79.11
N ASP A 512 21.24 49.98 -79.80
CA ASP A 512 21.91 51.17 -79.26
C ASP A 512 21.05 51.82 -78.11
N THR A 513 19.76 51.83 -78.35
CA THR A 513 18.80 52.34 -77.31
C THR A 513 18.86 51.52 -76.05
N LEU A 514 18.87 50.18 -76.19
CA LEU A 514 19.04 49.25 -75.05
C LEU A 514 20.42 49.45 -74.39
N LEU A 515 21.49 49.49 -75.18
CA LEU A 515 22.87 49.72 -74.69
C LEU A 515 23.08 51.08 -73.97
N SER A 516 22.26 52.05 -74.26
CA SER A 516 22.28 53.31 -73.52
C SER A 516 21.60 53.26 -72.17
N GLY A 517 20.95 52.21 -71.85
CA GLY A 517 20.30 52.02 -70.56
C GLY A 517 21.27 51.52 -69.47
N ASP A 518 21.05 51.92 -68.20
CA ASP A 518 21.88 51.46 -67.06
C ASP A 518 21.49 50.13 -66.45
N ASN A 519 20.53 49.40 -67.03
CA ASN A 519 19.88 48.20 -66.50
C ASN A 519 20.25 46.88 -67.22
N LEU A 520 21.38 46.87 -67.92
CA LEU A 520 21.90 45.67 -68.58
C LEU A 520 23.08 45.09 -67.78
N THR A 521 23.19 43.76 -67.85
CA THR A 521 24.38 43.04 -67.37
C THR A 521 25.52 43.15 -68.40
N ASP A 522 26.77 42.90 -67.96
CA ASP A 522 27.91 42.85 -68.86
C ASP A 522 27.72 41.82 -69.98
N ALA A 523 27.04 40.69 -69.70
CA ALA A 523 26.72 39.65 -70.67
C ALA A 523 25.68 40.12 -71.70
N GLU A 524 24.65 40.86 -71.30
CA GLU A 524 23.64 41.45 -72.20
C GLU A 524 24.27 42.57 -73.02
N ILE A 525 25.12 43.38 -72.44
CA ILE A 525 25.91 44.36 -73.17
C ILE A 525 26.78 43.69 -74.22
N ALA A 526 27.52 42.60 -73.82
CA ALA A 526 28.36 41.87 -74.78
C ALA A 526 27.52 41.20 -75.91
N ALA A 527 26.33 40.68 -75.54
CA ALA A 527 25.42 40.12 -76.51
C ALA A 527 24.90 41.16 -77.50
N LEU A 528 24.49 42.30 -77.03
CA LEU A 528 24.03 43.42 -77.85
C LEU A 528 25.17 44.07 -78.69
N GLU A 529 26.37 44.14 -78.10
CA GLU A 529 27.56 44.62 -78.77
C GLU A 529 27.99 43.65 -79.92
N ALA A 530 27.97 42.36 -79.62
CA ALA A 530 28.21 41.32 -80.65
C ALA A 530 27.15 41.37 -81.70
N LEU A 531 25.90 41.67 -81.35
CA LEU A 531 24.83 41.87 -82.31
C LEU A 531 25.14 43.04 -83.28
N LYS A 532 25.70 44.10 -82.78
CA LYS A 532 26.13 45.28 -83.54
C LYS A 532 27.26 44.93 -84.47
N GLY A 533 28.24 44.18 -84.02
CA GLY A 533 29.42 43.82 -84.82
C GLY A 533 29.21 42.71 -85.86
N THR A 534 28.63 41.67 -85.39
CA THR A 534 28.35 40.44 -86.16
C THR A 534 26.98 39.89 -85.81
N ALA A 535 26.10 40.76 -85.70
CA ALA A 535 24.81 40.62 -85.05
C ALA A 535 24.09 39.30 -85.17
N ARG A 536 24.33 38.61 -86.22
CA ARG A 536 23.57 37.43 -86.64
C ARG A 536 23.81 36.21 -85.75
N ALA A 537 25.03 36.02 -85.29
CA ALA A 537 25.37 34.81 -84.53
C ALA A 537 24.85 34.86 -83.10
N LEU A 538 24.49 36.03 -82.64
CA LEU A 538 24.02 36.22 -81.23
C LEU A 538 22.54 36.05 -81.11
N LEU A 539 21.82 36.35 -82.13
CA LEU A 539 20.38 36.24 -82.15
C LEU A 539 19.93 34.81 -81.90
N ASP A 540 20.74 33.85 -82.33
CA ASP A 540 20.49 32.43 -82.14
C ASP A 540 20.63 32.00 -80.67
N ARG A 541 21.33 32.78 -79.91
CA ARG A 541 21.72 32.34 -78.55
C ARG A 541 20.81 32.77 -77.43
N ILE A 542 20.08 33.75 -77.71
CA ILE A 542 19.22 34.28 -76.68
C ILE A 542 17.86 33.69 -76.91
N ALA A 543 17.68 32.57 -76.26
CA ALA A 543 16.35 32.06 -76.12
C ALA A 543 15.52 33.05 -75.31
N ALA A 544 14.36 33.25 -75.76
CA ALA A 544 13.45 34.08 -75.00
C ALA A 544 13.38 33.59 -73.61
N ALA A 545 13.75 34.48 -72.72
CA ALA A 545 13.40 34.27 -71.34
C ALA A 545 11.89 34.21 -71.29
N LYS A 546 11.41 33.07 -71.11
CA LYS A 546 9.99 32.85 -70.88
C LYS A 546 9.76 32.79 -69.40
N GLY A 547 8.70 33.12 -69.07
CA GLY A 547 8.24 32.91 -67.74
C GLY A 547 8.07 34.20 -66.99
N ALA A 548 7.47 35.08 -67.70
CA ALA A 548 6.75 36.07 -66.96
C ALA A 548 5.74 35.35 -66.08
N ALA A 549 5.86 35.54 -64.84
CA ALA A 549 4.73 35.26 -63.98
C ALA A 549 3.51 35.95 -64.62
N GLU A 550 2.46 35.20 -64.78
CA GLU A 550 1.23 35.79 -65.30
C GLU A 550 0.79 36.88 -64.33
N ASP A 551 0.54 38.06 -64.89
CA ASP A 551 0.15 39.21 -64.10
C ASP A 551 -1.05 38.94 -63.18
N ASP A 552 -1.90 38.01 -63.60
CA ASP A 552 -3.10 37.65 -62.87
C ASP A 552 -2.80 36.85 -61.59
N GLU A 553 -1.78 35.99 -61.54
CA GLU A 553 -1.45 35.21 -60.33
C GLU A 553 -0.89 36.12 -59.22
N ILE A 554 0.01 37.01 -59.56
CA ILE A 554 0.56 37.96 -58.55
C ILE A 554 -0.50 38.99 -58.17
N THR A 555 -1.35 39.42 -59.11
CA THR A 555 -2.45 40.34 -58.79
C THR A 555 -3.45 39.70 -57.84
N SER A 556 -3.63 38.40 -57.87
CA SER A 556 -4.54 37.70 -56.97
C SER A 556 -4.18 37.82 -55.48
N VAL A 557 -2.89 37.99 -55.14
CA VAL A 557 -2.45 38.18 -53.74
C VAL A 557 -2.53 39.62 -53.27
N LYS A 558 -2.55 40.58 -54.22
CA LYS A 558 -2.57 42.00 -53.94
C LYS A 558 -3.85 42.49 -53.25
N ASP A 559 -4.98 41.81 -53.53
CA ASP A 559 -6.29 42.11 -52.96
C ASP A 559 -6.57 41.35 -51.63
N ILE A 560 -5.67 40.43 -51.23
CA ILE A 560 -5.79 39.69 -50.00
C ILE A 560 -5.27 40.55 -48.84
N THR A 561 -6.11 40.81 -47.84
CA THR A 561 -5.79 41.58 -46.64
C THR A 561 -5.87 40.71 -45.41
N LYS A 562 -5.36 41.18 -44.26
CA LYS A 562 -5.44 40.44 -43.00
C LYS A 562 -6.88 40.13 -42.58
N ASP A 563 -7.84 40.92 -43.01
CA ASP A 563 -9.24 40.81 -42.65
C ASP A 563 -9.99 39.78 -43.53
N ASN A 564 -9.45 39.46 -44.70
CA ASN A 564 -10.09 38.56 -45.67
C ASN A 564 -9.28 37.31 -45.95
N VAL A 565 -8.02 37.19 -45.48
CA VAL A 565 -7.21 35.98 -45.71
C VAL A 565 -7.81 34.77 -45.02
N LYS A 566 -8.03 33.73 -45.76
CA LYS A 566 -8.64 32.47 -45.28
C LYS A 566 -7.87 31.30 -45.85
N LEU A 567 -8.13 30.09 -45.30
CA LEU A 567 -7.52 28.88 -45.83
C LEU A 567 -7.73 28.70 -47.35
N ARG A 568 -8.84 29.21 -47.87
CA ARG A 568 -9.13 29.18 -49.33
C ARG A 568 -8.17 30.07 -50.16
N ASP A 569 -7.50 31.02 -49.52
CA ASP A 569 -6.58 31.96 -50.22
C ASP A 569 -5.17 31.36 -50.33
N LYS A 570 -4.93 30.19 -49.75
CA LYS A 570 -3.68 29.42 -49.86
C LYS A 570 -3.36 29.08 -51.33
N GLU A 571 -4.35 28.61 -52.06
CA GLU A 571 -4.19 28.20 -53.47
C GLU A 571 -3.82 29.39 -54.40
N PRO A 572 -4.44 30.58 -54.31
CA PRO A 572 -3.99 31.78 -55.01
C PRO A 572 -2.57 32.20 -54.65
N LEU A 573 -2.16 32.13 -53.38
CA LEU A 573 -0.80 32.44 -52.93
C LEU A 573 0.24 31.45 -53.50
N GLU A 574 -0.05 30.16 -53.50
CA GLU A 574 0.80 29.12 -54.09
C GLU A 574 0.91 29.25 -55.60
N LYS A 575 -0.16 29.71 -56.30
CA LYS A 575 -0.13 29.99 -57.74
C LYS A 575 0.73 31.22 -58.04
N ALA A 576 0.59 32.26 -57.24
CA ALA A 576 1.42 33.47 -57.36
C ALA A 576 2.92 33.13 -57.17
N GLU A 577 3.27 32.25 -56.22
CA GLU A 577 4.63 31.72 -56.03
C GLU A 577 5.18 31.06 -57.32
N LYS A 578 4.38 30.22 -57.98
CA LYS A 578 4.79 29.53 -59.21
C LYS A 578 4.93 30.47 -60.39
N ALA A 579 4.17 31.55 -60.41
CA ALA A 579 4.23 32.57 -61.48
C ALA A 579 5.42 33.52 -61.33
N LEU A 580 5.88 33.77 -60.07
CA LEU A 580 7.11 34.50 -59.76
C LEU A 580 8.35 33.66 -60.01
#